data_966c7f42d68e46a92ecfc74b853530e9
#
_entry.id   966c7f42d68e46a92ecfc74b853530e9
#
_cell.length_a   1.000
_cell.length_b   1.000
_cell.length_c   1.000
_cell.angle_alpha   90.00
_cell.angle_beta   90.00
_cell.angle_gamma   90.00
#
_symmetry.space_group_name_H-M   'P 1'
#
loop_
_entity.id
_entity.type
_entity.pdbx_description
1 polymer ?
#
loop_
_entity_poly.entity_id
_entity_poly.type
_entity_poly.pdbx_seq_one_letter_code
_entity_poly.pdbx_strand_id
1 'polypeptide(L)'
;VDVILISLPFSEPDILVQPLYDESFVLLIPKNHPLATKKEIEQTDLDNENVLMMGEGHCFRDQVIEALPNINRNDSPQASIRTMTEGSSIETLCHMVASGLGITVLPESAAIGARERNSALETRPFAGLSPSRTTALAWRTSFPRHKAVDALRTAILSSTLNGTTKS
;
A
#
# COMPACT_ATOMS: atom_id res chain seq x y z
N VAL A 1 -16.87 -6.56 17.16
CA VAL A 1 -15.49 -6.93 16.76
C VAL A 1 -14.60 -6.76 17.96
N ASP A 2 -13.78 -7.76 18.27
CA ASP A 2 -12.96 -7.80 19.48
C ASP A 2 -11.57 -7.20 19.25
N VAL A 3 -10.96 -7.50 18.11
CA VAL A 3 -9.63 -7.02 17.68
C VAL A 3 -9.69 -6.73 16.19
N ILE A 4 -9.01 -5.69 15.74
CA ILE A 4 -8.91 -5.32 14.32
C ILE A 4 -7.44 -5.14 13.91
N LEU A 5 -7.17 -5.34 12.62
CA LEU A 5 -5.94 -4.93 11.98
C LEU A 5 -6.13 -3.54 11.38
N ILE A 6 -5.19 -2.65 11.66
CA ILE A 6 -5.19 -1.27 11.18
C ILE A 6 -3.80 -0.91 10.65
N SER A 7 -3.72 0.18 9.89
CA SER A 7 -2.45 0.85 9.59
C SER A 7 -2.28 2.08 10.47
N LEU A 8 -1.04 2.34 10.90
CA LEU A 8 -0.68 3.54 11.63
C LEU A 8 -0.45 4.72 10.65
N PRO A 9 -0.61 5.99 11.10
CA PRO A 9 -0.98 6.39 12.45
C PRO A 9 -2.48 6.19 12.77
N PHE A 10 -2.77 5.77 13.99
CA PHE A 10 -4.14 5.62 14.51
C PHE A 10 -4.16 5.95 16.00
N SER A 11 -5.07 6.80 16.41
CA SER A 11 -5.22 7.19 17.82
C SER A 11 -6.69 7.48 18.11
N GLU A 12 -7.30 6.63 18.91
CA GLU A 12 -8.68 6.80 19.39
C GLU A 12 -8.72 6.59 20.91
N PRO A 13 -9.56 7.33 21.65
CA PRO A 13 -9.76 7.10 23.08
C PRO A 13 -10.16 5.65 23.35
N ASP A 14 -9.67 5.09 24.46
CA ASP A 14 -9.99 3.73 24.92
C ASP A 14 -9.60 2.59 23.95
N ILE A 15 -8.74 2.86 22.98
CA ILE A 15 -8.17 1.85 22.10
C ILE A 15 -6.68 1.65 22.40
N LEU A 16 -6.30 0.41 22.63
CA LEU A 16 -4.91 -0.02 22.67
C LEU A 16 -4.45 -0.39 21.27
N VAL A 17 -3.24 0.03 20.92
CA VAL A 17 -2.64 -0.24 19.62
C VAL A 17 -1.28 -0.89 19.81
N GLN A 18 -1.03 -1.99 19.12
CA GLN A 18 0.23 -2.72 19.17
C GLN A 18 0.77 -2.96 17.75
N PRO A 19 1.90 -2.34 17.38
CA PRO A 19 2.55 -2.59 16.09
C PRO A 19 2.89 -4.06 15.89
N LEU A 20 2.81 -4.52 14.64
CA LEU A 20 3.10 -5.89 14.23
C LEU A 20 4.28 -5.96 13.27
N TYR A 21 4.17 -5.26 12.15
CA TYR A 21 5.17 -5.29 11.08
C TYR A 21 5.05 -4.06 10.19
N ASP A 22 6.16 -3.72 9.56
CA ASP A 22 6.20 -2.73 8.49
C ASP A 22 6.07 -3.44 7.14
N GLU A 23 5.26 -2.86 6.27
CA GLU A 23 5.01 -3.34 4.91
C GLU A 23 5.45 -2.30 3.91
N SER A 24 6.40 -2.65 3.05
CA SER A 24 6.92 -1.77 2.01
C SER A 24 5.89 -1.49 0.93
N PHE A 25 5.93 -0.30 0.36
CA PHE A 25 5.24 0.02 -0.88
C PHE A 25 6.14 -0.27 -2.07
N VAL A 26 5.52 -0.74 -3.14
CA VAL A 26 6.16 -0.99 -4.43
C VAL A 26 5.35 -0.36 -5.55
N LEU A 27 6.01 -0.05 -6.64
CA LEU A 27 5.35 0.38 -7.87
C LEU A 27 4.83 -0.85 -8.63
N LEU A 28 3.55 -0.82 -9.02
CA LEU A 28 2.93 -1.77 -9.94
C LEU A 28 2.78 -1.13 -11.31
N ILE A 29 3.31 -1.77 -12.33
CA ILE A 29 3.41 -1.26 -13.71
C ILE A 29 3.05 -2.35 -14.73
N PRO A 30 2.64 -1.98 -15.96
CA PRO A 30 2.60 -2.92 -17.08
C PRO A 30 4.01 -3.45 -17.37
N LYS A 31 4.13 -4.72 -17.73
CA LYS A 31 5.42 -5.37 -18.00
C LYS A 31 6.21 -4.71 -19.14
N ASN A 32 5.52 -4.08 -20.08
CA ASN A 32 6.12 -3.35 -21.21
C ASN A 32 6.36 -1.86 -20.91
N HIS A 33 6.16 -1.41 -19.67
CA HIS A 33 6.38 -0.02 -19.28
C HIS A 33 7.89 0.30 -19.29
N PRO A 34 8.32 1.53 -19.69
CA PRO A 34 9.74 1.90 -19.66
C PRO A 34 10.40 1.71 -18.29
N LEU A 35 9.70 2.02 -17.20
CA LEU A 35 10.19 1.83 -15.84
C LEU A 35 10.42 0.35 -15.47
N ALA A 36 9.88 -0.61 -16.23
CA ALA A 36 10.12 -2.03 -15.99
C ALA A 36 11.58 -2.44 -16.28
N THR A 37 12.35 -1.63 -17.00
CA THR A 37 13.78 -1.87 -17.26
C THR A 37 14.66 -1.50 -16.06
N LYS A 38 14.18 -0.66 -15.16
CA LYS A 38 14.89 -0.27 -13.94
C LYS A 38 14.80 -1.37 -12.89
N LYS A 39 15.84 -1.51 -12.06
CA LYS A 39 15.82 -2.41 -10.90
C LYS A 39 15.06 -1.81 -9.72
N GLU A 40 15.19 -0.50 -9.53
CA GLU A 40 14.61 0.29 -8.46
C GLU A 40 14.07 1.59 -9.04
N ILE A 41 13.07 2.17 -8.39
CA ILE A 41 12.39 3.40 -8.82
C ILE A 41 12.74 4.52 -7.86
N GLU A 42 13.21 5.64 -8.39
CA GLU A 42 13.31 6.88 -7.63
C GLU A 42 11.96 7.61 -7.63
N GLN A 43 11.69 8.41 -6.59
CA GLN A 43 10.44 9.16 -6.52
C GLN A 43 10.27 10.12 -7.70
N THR A 44 11.36 10.68 -8.21
CA THR A 44 11.40 11.55 -9.40
C THR A 44 11.01 10.86 -10.69
N ASP A 45 11.11 9.54 -10.77
CA ASP A 45 10.65 8.77 -11.92
C ASP A 45 9.13 8.82 -12.11
N LEU A 46 8.40 9.19 -11.05
CA LEU A 46 6.95 9.31 -11.07
C LEU A 46 6.44 10.68 -11.54
N ASP A 47 7.32 11.67 -11.69
CA ASP A 47 6.94 13.08 -11.93
C ASP A 47 6.10 13.27 -13.21
N ASN A 48 6.37 12.49 -14.25
CA ASN A 48 5.68 12.56 -15.52
C ASN A 48 4.73 11.37 -15.79
N GLU A 49 4.54 10.51 -14.79
CA GLU A 49 3.73 9.31 -14.93
C GLU A 49 2.26 9.53 -14.52
N ASN A 50 1.36 8.80 -15.16
CA ASN A 50 -0.03 8.77 -14.73
C ASN A 50 -0.18 7.80 -13.55
N VAL A 51 -0.09 8.31 -12.33
CA VAL A 51 -0.20 7.50 -11.11
C VAL A 51 -1.67 7.39 -10.69
N LEU A 52 -2.20 6.18 -10.80
CA LEU A 52 -3.55 5.84 -10.38
C LEU A 52 -3.58 5.65 -8.86
N MET A 53 -4.57 6.22 -8.20
CA MET A 53 -4.72 6.16 -6.74
C MET A 53 -6.13 5.74 -6.35
N MET A 54 -6.30 5.30 -5.10
CA MET A 54 -7.63 5.12 -4.51
C MET A 54 -8.34 6.46 -4.39
N GLY A 55 -9.68 6.43 -4.43
CA GLY A 55 -10.51 7.61 -4.26
C GLY A 55 -10.35 8.29 -2.90
N GLU A 56 -10.85 9.51 -2.79
CA GLU A 56 -10.86 10.24 -1.52
C GLU A 56 -11.61 9.47 -0.44
N GLY A 57 -11.15 9.57 0.80
CA GLY A 57 -11.71 8.86 1.96
C GLY A 57 -11.18 7.43 2.15
N HIS A 58 -10.35 6.92 1.25
CA HIS A 58 -9.64 5.66 1.48
C HIS A 58 -8.33 5.91 2.24
N CYS A 59 -8.21 5.38 3.45
CA CYS A 59 -7.02 5.51 4.30
C CYS A 59 -5.72 5.09 3.60
N PHE A 60 -5.79 4.15 2.67
CA PHE A 60 -4.64 3.74 1.87
C PHE A 60 -4.11 4.87 0.96
N ARG A 61 -4.99 5.70 0.39
CA ARG A 61 -4.58 6.90 -0.38
C ARG A 61 -3.74 7.83 0.47
N ASP A 62 -4.21 8.13 1.68
CA ASP A 62 -3.54 9.05 2.60
C ASP A 62 -2.16 8.51 2.99
N GLN A 63 -2.04 7.20 3.23
CA GLN A 63 -0.76 6.54 3.51
C GLN A 63 0.23 6.65 2.34
N VAL A 64 -0.23 6.51 1.09
CA VAL A 64 0.63 6.67 -0.09
C VAL A 64 1.10 8.12 -0.23
N ILE A 65 0.21 9.10 -0.02
CA ILE A 65 0.55 10.52 -0.09
C ILE A 65 1.54 10.90 1.02
N GLU A 66 1.37 10.38 2.23
CA GLU A 66 2.28 10.62 3.35
C GLU A 66 3.68 10.03 3.09
N ALA A 67 3.73 8.80 2.58
CA ALA A 67 4.97 8.11 2.28
C ALA A 67 5.70 8.67 1.03
N LEU A 68 4.96 9.26 0.08
CA LEU A 68 5.45 9.82 -1.18
C LEU A 68 4.88 11.22 -1.41
N PRO A 69 5.34 12.25 -0.66
CA PRO A 69 4.72 13.58 -0.66
C PRO A 69 4.71 14.27 -2.04
N ASN A 70 5.62 13.90 -2.93
CA ASN A 70 5.73 14.50 -4.27
C ASN A 70 4.82 13.85 -5.32
N ILE A 71 4.20 12.71 -5.00
CA ILE A 71 3.36 11.95 -5.95
C ILE A 71 2.14 12.75 -6.45
N ASN A 72 1.74 13.78 -5.71
CA ASN A 72 0.55 14.59 -5.98
C ASN A 72 0.85 15.97 -6.59
N ARG A 73 2.14 16.27 -6.89
CA ARG A 73 2.57 17.63 -7.34
C ARG A 73 2.33 17.92 -8.82
N ASN A 74 1.86 16.96 -9.59
CA ASN A 74 1.63 17.22 -11.01
C ASN A 74 0.29 17.91 -11.22
N ASP A 75 0.34 19.27 -11.26
CA ASP A 75 -0.70 20.16 -11.81
C ASP A 75 -0.86 20.00 -13.34
N SER A 76 -0.67 18.79 -13.87
CA SER A 76 -0.80 18.59 -15.32
C SER A 76 -2.27 18.63 -15.74
N PRO A 77 -2.59 19.13 -16.94
CA PRO A 77 -3.97 19.16 -17.48
C PRO A 77 -4.64 17.78 -17.56
N GLN A 78 -3.85 16.70 -17.48
CA GLN A 78 -4.34 15.32 -17.36
C GLN A 78 -4.83 14.96 -15.94
N ALA A 79 -4.70 15.86 -14.97
CA ALA A 79 -5.26 15.65 -13.62
C ALA A 79 -6.78 15.40 -13.63
N SER A 80 -7.51 15.87 -14.64
CA SER A 80 -8.94 15.60 -14.83
C SER A 80 -9.25 14.12 -15.12
N ILE A 81 -8.32 13.37 -15.72
CA ILE A 81 -8.47 11.92 -15.93
C ILE A 81 -8.20 11.18 -14.62
N ARG A 82 -7.32 11.69 -13.75
CA ARG A 82 -7.06 11.13 -12.42
C ARG A 82 -8.32 11.10 -11.54
N THR A 83 -9.16 12.11 -11.64
CA THR A 83 -10.43 12.21 -10.89
C THR A 83 -11.47 11.17 -11.37
N MET A 84 -11.42 10.78 -12.64
CA MET A 84 -12.32 9.75 -13.19
C MET A 84 -11.82 8.31 -12.93
N THR A 85 -10.59 8.14 -12.49
CA THR A 85 -9.92 6.85 -12.31
C THR A 85 -9.78 6.47 -10.84
N GLU A 86 -10.57 7.08 -9.97
CA GLU A 86 -10.66 6.69 -8.57
C GLU A 86 -11.25 5.29 -8.47
N GLY A 87 -10.34 4.31 -8.41
CA GLY A 87 -10.74 2.93 -8.25
C GLY A 87 -11.35 2.71 -6.88
N SER A 88 -12.49 2.07 -6.86
CA SER A 88 -13.19 1.67 -5.64
C SER A 88 -12.49 0.52 -4.90
N SER A 89 -11.47 -0.10 -5.49
CA SER A 89 -10.72 -1.20 -4.90
C SER A 89 -9.30 -1.32 -5.48
N ILE A 90 -8.42 -1.98 -4.73
CA ILE A 90 -7.07 -2.31 -5.20
C ILE A 90 -7.12 -3.18 -6.47
N GLU A 91 -8.06 -4.11 -6.56
CA GLU A 91 -8.25 -4.96 -7.75
C GLU A 91 -8.58 -4.12 -8.98
N THR A 92 -9.44 -3.12 -8.83
CA THR A 92 -9.75 -2.18 -9.94
C THR A 92 -8.49 -1.47 -10.40
N LEU A 93 -7.68 -0.94 -9.49
CA LEU A 93 -6.39 -0.31 -9.84
C LEU A 93 -5.47 -1.28 -10.59
N CYS A 94 -5.36 -2.54 -10.14
CA CYS A 94 -4.55 -3.55 -10.82
C CYS A 94 -5.02 -3.81 -12.26
N HIS A 95 -6.34 -3.89 -12.47
CA HIS A 95 -6.90 -4.07 -13.82
C HIS A 95 -6.64 -2.86 -14.73
N MET A 96 -6.71 -1.66 -14.18
CA MET A 96 -6.42 -0.43 -14.91
C MET A 96 -4.95 -0.34 -15.31
N VAL A 97 -4.03 -0.70 -14.41
CA VAL A 97 -2.60 -0.81 -14.72
C VAL A 97 -2.37 -1.85 -15.81
N ALA A 98 -2.97 -3.03 -15.69
CA ALA A 98 -2.86 -4.09 -16.71
C ALA A 98 -3.36 -3.66 -18.08
N SER A 99 -4.35 -2.74 -18.12
CA SER A 99 -4.89 -2.15 -19.35
C SER A 99 -4.06 -0.98 -19.90
N GLY A 100 -2.95 -0.62 -19.23
CA GLY A 100 -2.07 0.45 -19.67
C GLY A 100 -2.60 1.86 -19.40
N LEU A 101 -3.58 2.02 -18.50
CA LEU A 101 -4.16 3.34 -18.16
C LEU A 101 -3.24 4.18 -17.27
N GLY A 102 -2.22 3.56 -16.66
CA GLY A 102 -1.26 4.21 -15.79
C GLY A 102 -0.50 3.21 -14.96
N ILE A 103 0.12 3.70 -13.91
CA ILE A 103 0.87 2.93 -12.92
C ILE A 103 0.26 3.16 -11.54
N THR A 104 0.57 2.33 -10.54
CA THR A 104 0.07 2.55 -9.18
C THR A 104 1.08 2.11 -8.12
N VAL A 105 0.97 2.68 -6.94
CA VAL A 105 1.74 2.27 -5.75
C VAL A 105 0.84 1.40 -4.89
N LEU A 106 1.35 0.22 -4.49
CA LEU A 106 0.62 -0.74 -3.66
C LEU A 106 1.50 -1.27 -2.53
N PRO A 107 0.91 -1.77 -1.43
CA PRO A 107 1.62 -2.62 -0.50
C PRO A 107 2.18 -3.84 -1.23
N GLU A 108 3.40 -4.25 -0.86
CA GLU A 108 4.11 -5.31 -1.59
C GLU A 108 3.33 -6.62 -1.62
N SER A 109 2.65 -6.99 -0.53
CA SER A 109 1.81 -8.20 -0.48
C SER A 109 0.68 -8.18 -1.52
N ALA A 110 0.02 -7.03 -1.70
CA ALA A 110 -1.04 -6.85 -2.69
C ALA A 110 -0.49 -6.88 -4.12
N ALA A 111 0.66 -6.23 -4.34
CA ALA A 111 1.31 -6.17 -5.65
C ALA A 111 1.83 -7.54 -6.11
N ILE A 112 2.42 -8.34 -5.21
CA ILE A 112 2.83 -9.73 -5.49
C ILE A 112 1.61 -10.54 -5.93
N GLY A 113 0.53 -10.52 -5.16
CA GLY A 113 -0.69 -11.22 -5.51
C GLY A 113 -1.29 -10.79 -6.85
N ALA A 114 -1.22 -9.50 -7.19
CA ALA A 114 -1.67 -9.00 -8.48
C ALA A 114 -0.81 -9.53 -9.63
N ARG A 115 0.51 -9.53 -9.49
CA ARG A 115 1.45 -10.05 -10.48
C ARG A 115 1.30 -11.57 -10.69
N GLU A 116 1.07 -12.33 -9.63
CA GLU A 116 0.84 -13.78 -9.74
C GLU A 116 -0.45 -14.11 -10.51
N ARG A 117 -1.49 -13.29 -10.36
CA ARG A 117 -2.76 -13.46 -11.09
C ARG A 117 -2.72 -12.92 -12.52
N ASN A 118 -1.80 -12.00 -12.83
CA ASN A 118 -1.74 -11.38 -14.16
C ASN A 118 -0.28 -11.16 -14.60
N SER A 119 0.17 -11.99 -15.54
CA SER A 119 1.53 -11.95 -16.08
C SER A 119 1.86 -10.68 -16.91
N ALA A 120 0.88 -9.84 -17.22
CA ALA A 120 1.09 -8.53 -17.86
C ALA A 120 1.58 -7.46 -16.88
N LEU A 121 1.57 -7.75 -15.58
CA LEU A 121 2.00 -6.86 -14.51
C LEU A 121 3.43 -7.17 -14.06
N GLU A 122 4.13 -6.13 -13.62
CA GLU A 122 5.45 -6.21 -13.01
C GLU A 122 5.52 -5.28 -11.80
N THR A 123 6.41 -5.58 -10.86
CA THR A 123 6.64 -4.76 -9.66
C THR A 123 8.06 -4.23 -9.61
N ARG A 124 8.23 -3.04 -9.07
CA ARG A 124 9.55 -2.47 -8.79
C ARG A 124 9.58 -1.86 -7.39
N PRO A 125 10.61 -2.16 -6.60
CA PRO A 125 10.84 -1.51 -5.32
C PRO A 125 11.29 -0.06 -5.52
N PHE A 126 11.11 0.77 -4.49
CA PHE A 126 11.69 2.10 -4.45
C PHE A 126 13.15 2.06 -4.02
N ALA A 127 13.96 2.96 -4.56
CA ALA A 127 15.36 3.10 -4.21
C ALA A 127 15.54 3.70 -2.80
N GLY A 128 16.60 3.30 -2.12
CA GLY A 128 16.95 3.83 -0.80
C GLY A 128 16.01 3.36 0.32
N LEU A 129 15.55 4.30 1.14
CA LEU A 129 14.58 3.99 2.20
C LEU A 129 13.20 3.79 1.56
N SER A 130 12.78 2.55 1.45
CA SER A 130 11.51 2.19 0.82
C SER A 130 10.34 2.80 1.60
N PRO A 131 9.42 3.53 0.94
CA PRO A 131 8.22 4.00 1.60
C PRO A 131 7.44 2.79 2.12
N SER A 132 6.86 2.92 3.32
CA SER A 132 6.21 1.80 4.00
C SER A 132 5.05 2.27 4.87
N ARG A 133 4.26 1.32 5.34
CA ARG A 133 3.25 1.52 6.38
C ARG A 133 3.48 0.54 7.52
N THR A 134 3.12 0.94 8.73
CA THR A 134 3.12 0.04 9.88
C THR A 134 1.72 -0.53 10.08
N THR A 135 1.61 -1.85 10.08
CA THR A 135 0.37 -2.56 10.43
C THR A 135 0.37 -2.89 11.92
N ALA A 136 -0.77 -2.71 12.57
CA ALA A 136 -0.93 -2.89 13.99
C ALA A 136 -2.21 -3.64 14.34
N LEU A 137 -2.25 -4.28 15.51
CA LEU A 137 -3.47 -4.72 16.17
C LEU A 137 -4.05 -3.56 16.98
N ALA A 138 -5.37 -3.43 16.95
CA ALA A 138 -6.08 -2.48 17.81
C ALA A 138 -7.29 -3.16 18.47
N TRP A 139 -7.51 -2.85 19.78
CA TRP A 139 -8.61 -3.37 20.55
C TRP A 139 -8.97 -2.41 21.68
N ARG A 140 -10.16 -2.56 22.25
CA ARG A 140 -10.60 -1.73 23.37
C ARG A 140 -9.82 -2.03 24.65
N THR A 141 -9.49 -1.01 25.43
CA THR A 141 -8.83 -1.18 26.75
C THR A 141 -9.65 -2.06 27.70
N SER A 142 -10.96 -2.05 27.56
CA SER A 142 -11.89 -2.90 28.35
C SER A 142 -11.96 -4.36 27.87
N PHE A 143 -11.26 -4.74 26.79
CA PHE A 143 -11.31 -6.12 26.30
C PHE A 143 -10.62 -7.08 27.26
N PRO A 144 -11.34 -8.10 27.82
CA PRO A 144 -10.85 -8.86 28.96
C PRO A 144 -9.86 -9.99 28.59
N ARG A 145 -9.71 -10.30 27.29
CA ARG A 145 -8.95 -11.47 26.83
C ARG A 145 -7.59 -11.10 26.24
N HIS A 146 -6.73 -10.43 27.02
CA HIS A 146 -5.39 -10.02 26.56
C HIS A 146 -4.53 -11.18 26.05
N LYS A 147 -4.61 -12.35 26.70
CA LYS A 147 -3.91 -13.57 26.22
C LYS A 147 -4.33 -14.01 24.82
N ALA A 148 -5.56 -13.76 24.41
CA ALA A 148 -6.02 -14.07 23.05
C ALA A 148 -5.40 -13.09 22.04
N VAL A 149 -5.21 -11.82 22.41
CA VAL A 149 -4.50 -10.83 21.59
C VAL A 149 -3.04 -11.24 21.43
N ASP A 150 -2.36 -11.66 22.52
CA ASP A 150 -0.96 -12.11 22.47
C ASP A 150 -0.82 -13.37 21.58
N ALA A 151 -1.76 -14.30 21.68
CA ALA A 151 -1.77 -15.51 20.84
C ALA A 151 -1.96 -15.15 19.36
N LEU A 152 -2.90 -14.23 19.06
CA LEU A 152 -3.13 -13.73 17.70
C LEU A 152 -1.89 -13.03 17.15
N ARG A 153 -1.28 -12.14 17.94
CA ARG A 153 -0.02 -11.47 17.59
C ARG A 153 1.06 -12.48 17.25
N THR A 154 1.27 -13.46 18.11
CA THR A 154 2.28 -14.51 17.91
C THR A 154 2.01 -15.30 16.64
N ALA A 155 0.77 -15.66 16.37
CA ALA A 155 0.37 -16.37 15.16
C ALA A 155 0.65 -15.54 13.88
N ILE A 156 0.32 -14.24 13.89
CA ILE A 156 0.59 -13.33 12.77
C ILE A 156 2.11 -13.20 12.54
N LEU A 157 2.88 -12.94 13.60
CA LEU A 157 4.33 -12.78 13.50
C LEU A 157 5.09 -14.06 13.17
N SER A 158 4.50 -15.24 13.43
CA SER A 158 5.07 -16.53 13.03
C SER A 158 4.76 -16.88 11.58
N SER A 159 3.74 -16.26 10.96
CA SER A 159 3.45 -16.46 9.55
C SER A 159 4.51 -15.78 8.68
N THR A 160 4.76 -16.35 7.49
CA THR A 160 5.63 -15.74 6.49
C THR A 160 4.79 -14.84 5.61
N LEU A 161 4.93 -13.54 5.79
CA LEU A 161 4.31 -12.52 4.94
C LEU A 161 5.40 -11.93 4.04
N ASN A 162 5.26 -12.10 2.73
CA ASN A 162 6.18 -11.52 1.76
C ASN A 162 6.08 -9.98 1.79
N GLY A 163 7.22 -9.30 1.73
CA GLY A 163 7.27 -7.84 1.70
C GLY A 163 7.08 -7.15 3.05
N THR A 164 7.21 -7.88 4.17
CA THR A 164 7.07 -7.32 5.52
C THR A 164 8.33 -7.50 6.35
N THR A 165 8.62 -6.50 7.19
CA THR A 165 9.65 -6.53 8.22
C THR A 165 8.99 -6.49 9.60
N LYS A 166 9.31 -7.44 10.46
CA LYS A 166 8.72 -7.52 11.82
C LYS A 166 9.20 -6.35 12.67
N SER A 167 8.26 -5.67 13.30
CA SER A 167 8.50 -4.60 14.27
C SER A 167 8.83 -5.16 15.64
#